data_060cc3891196d5ec831b2921d381cc08
#
_entry.id   060cc3891196d5ec831b2921d381cc08
#
_cell.length_a   1.000
_cell.length_b   1.000
_cell.length_c   1.000
_cell.angle_alpha   90.00
_cell.angle_beta   90.00
_cell.angle_gamma   90.00
#
_symmetry.space_group_name_H-M   'P 1'
#
loop_
_entity.id
_entity.type
_entity.pdbx_description
1 polymer ?
#
loop_
_entity_poly.entity_id
_entity_poly.type
_entity_poly.pdbx_seq_one_letter_code
_entity_poly.pdbx_strand_id
1 'polypeptide(L)'
;MAGTVAIGIQQFNEIRKKGYFYIDKTAFIREWWEKGDSVTLITRPRRFGKTLTMSMVEQFFSVKYAGQQNLFEGLAIWETKAYREIQGTYPVISLSFANLKEPSYELTRQKVCDQLQQLYTEHAYILESGILKGADKSFFERMLHNEKVEYVDATLALYKLSSFMYQYYGKKVLILLDEYDTPMQEAYINDYWNELTVFMRSLLNAAFKTNPWLERAIMTGITRVSKESIFSDLNNLKVITTTSDEYADAFGFTEKEVFEALEERGLGSEKQKIKEWYDGFIFGEHRDIYNPWSILNFLDKGKFDIYWANTSSNSLVGKLIREGNRSIKEKFERLLEDETIRTTLDEQIVYDQLNGNEQAVWSLLLASGYLKVLSYEEYDKVLPGMQPKYEIALTNLEVKLMFRNMIRMWFSEAETDYNDFVKALLIGDVRAMNVYMNRVALSTFSYFDTGKRPFGDEPERFYHGFVLGLIVELQVRYVITSNRESGFGRYDVVLEPRNPKEADAIILEFRVQDTDDEKSLQDTVQRALLQIEEKKYEEILLEKGISKDHIRKYGFAFCGKNVLIGGASR
;
A
#
# COMPACT_ATOMS: atom_id res chain seq x y z
N MET A 1 -20.60 -20.39 21.08
CA MET A 1 -19.15 -20.54 20.82
C MET A 1 -18.81 -19.63 19.65
N ALA A 2 -17.80 -18.78 19.77
CA ALA A 2 -17.35 -17.95 18.67
C ALA A 2 -16.98 -18.83 17.46
N GLY A 3 -17.44 -18.48 16.26
CA GLY A 3 -17.14 -19.23 15.03
C GLY A 3 -15.63 -19.37 14.78
N THR A 4 -15.20 -20.42 14.09
CA THR A 4 -13.78 -20.60 13.71
C THR A 4 -13.34 -19.45 12.82
N VAL A 5 -12.19 -18.84 13.11
CA VAL A 5 -11.56 -17.84 12.22
C VAL A 5 -10.96 -18.58 11.02
N ALA A 6 -11.46 -18.28 9.83
CA ALA A 6 -10.95 -18.86 8.60
C ALA A 6 -10.22 -17.78 7.79
N ILE A 7 -8.94 -18.01 7.53
CA ILE A 7 -8.09 -17.06 6.81
C ILE A 7 -8.15 -17.34 5.30
N GLY A 8 -8.30 -16.28 4.50
CA GLY A 8 -8.21 -16.37 3.03
C GLY A 8 -9.48 -16.77 2.30
N ILE A 9 -10.59 -16.93 3.00
CA ILE A 9 -11.89 -17.24 2.36
C ILE A 9 -12.40 -15.96 1.64
N GLN A 10 -12.71 -16.10 0.36
CA GLN A 10 -13.18 -15.02 -0.51
C GLN A 10 -14.66 -15.15 -0.89
N GLN A 11 -15.25 -16.32 -0.66
CA GLN A 11 -16.63 -16.60 -1.02
C GLN A 11 -17.55 -16.47 0.19
N PHE A 12 -18.53 -15.55 0.08
CA PHE A 12 -19.46 -15.24 1.17
C PHE A 12 -20.29 -16.47 1.60
N ASN A 13 -20.81 -17.26 0.63
CA ASN A 13 -21.57 -18.47 0.92
C ASN A 13 -20.75 -19.52 1.68
N GLU A 14 -19.45 -19.58 1.47
CA GLU A 14 -18.59 -20.52 2.19
C GLU A 14 -18.50 -20.14 3.68
N ILE A 15 -18.30 -18.85 3.96
CA ILE A 15 -18.29 -18.33 5.34
C ILE A 15 -19.62 -18.67 6.03
N ARG A 16 -20.75 -18.37 5.38
CA ARG A 16 -22.08 -18.56 5.96
C ARG A 16 -22.45 -20.02 6.17
N LYS A 17 -22.21 -20.88 5.16
CA LYS A 17 -22.54 -22.30 5.23
C LYS A 17 -21.70 -23.07 6.25
N LYS A 18 -20.44 -22.68 6.45
CA LYS A 18 -19.54 -23.33 7.42
C LYS A 18 -19.58 -22.71 8.81
N GLY A 19 -20.34 -21.61 9.00
CA GLY A 19 -20.45 -20.92 10.29
C GLY A 19 -19.11 -20.34 10.76
N TYR A 20 -18.29 -19.87 9.83
CA TYR A 20 -17.04 -19.19 10.17
C TYR A 20 -17.31 -17.82 10.81
N PHE A 21 -16.34 -17.34 11.57
CA PHE A 21 -16.39 -16.00 12.12
C PHE A 21 -16.57 -14.96 11.01
N TYR A 22 -17.55 -14.09 11.16
CA TYR A 22 -17.90 -13.08 10.19
C TYR A 22 -18.40 -11.81 10.90
N ILE A 23 -17.84 -10.67 10.54
CA ILE A 23 -18.34 -9.35 10.95
C ILE A 23 -19.29 -8.88 9.86
N ASP A 24 -20.54 -8.60 10.22
CA ASP A 24 -21.60 -8.28 9.28
C ASP A 24 -21.38 -6.90 8.62
N LYS A 25 -21.17 -6.93 7.31
CA LYS A 25 -21.04 -5.77 6.43
C LYS A 25 -22.17 -5.67 5.41
N THR A 26 -23.25 -6.42 5.59
CA THR A 26 -24.37 -6.44 4.63
C THR A 26 -25.14 -5.12 4.56
N ALA A 27 -24.99 -4.24 5.53
CA ALA A 27 -25.54 -2.86 5.47
C ALA A 27 -25.03 -2.10 4.23
N PHE A 28 -23.83 -2.42 3.73
CA PHE A 28 -23.28 -1.87 2.48
C PHE A 28 -24.22 -2.08 1.28
N ILE A 29 -24.86 -3.24 1.18
CA ILE A 29 -25.81 -3.55 0.09
C ILE A 29 -26.94 -2.53 0.05
N ARG A 30 -27.51 -2.21 1.23
CA ARG A 30 -28.58 -1.24 1.35
C ARG A 30 -28.09 0.16 1.00
N GLU A 31 -27.01 0.59 1.60
CA GLU A 31 -26.43 1.92 1.39
C GLU A 31 -26.12 2.17 -0.08
N TRP A 32 -25.42 1.23 -0.75
CA TRP A 32 -25.10 1.32 -2.17
C TRP A 32 -26.37 1.35 -3.04
N TRP A 33 -27.34 0.52 -2.71
CA TRP A 33 -28.59 0.44 -3.48
C TRP A 33 -29.43 1.72 -3.36
N GLU A 34 -29.51 2.30 -2.18
CA GLU A 34 -30.26 3.54 -1.93
C GLU A 34 -29.63 4.79 -2.54
N LYS A 35 -28.28 4.84 -2.63
CA LYS A 35 -27.56 5.96 -3.26
C LYS A 35 -27.90 6.14 -4.74
N GLY A 36 -28.15 5.09 -5.48
CA GLY A 36 -28.63 5.17 -6.86
C GLY A 36 -27.58 5.49 -7.91
N ASP A 37 -26.29 5.46 -7.57
CA ASP A 37 -25.19 5.74 -8.50
C ASP A 37 -25.14 4.68 -9.60
N SER A 38 -24.93 5.12 -10.86
CA SER A 38 -24.87 4.22 -12.02
C SER A 38 -23.64 3.32 -12.00
N VAL A 39 -22.46 3.90 -11.77
CA VAL A 39 -21.19 3.18 -11.66
C VAL A 39 -20.44 3.70 -10.44
N THR A 40 -20.09 2.81 -9.52
CA THR A 40 -19.36 3.15 -8.30
C THR A 40 -17.98 2.48 -8.34
N LEU A 41 -16.92 3.27 -8.29
CA LEU A 41 -15.56 2.78 -8.09
C LEU A 41 -15.19 2.96 -6.63
N ILE A 42 -14.84 1.86 -5.96
CA ILE A 42 -14.44 1.86 -4.56
C ILE A 42 -12.96 1.48 -4.47
N THR A 43 -12.14 2.43 -4.04
CA THR A 43 -10.72 2.18 -3.80
C THR A 43 -10.46 2.06 -2.30
N ARG A 44 -9.90 0.93 -1.91
CA ARG A 44 -9.49 0.62 -0.53
C ARG A 44 -8.17 -0.16 -0.57
N PRO A 45 -7.35 -0.09 0.45
CA PRO A 45 -6.11 -0.85 0.53
C PRO A 45 -6.33 -2.35 0.33
N ARG A 46 -5.26 -3.09 0.10
CA ARG A 46 -5.33 -4.56 0.00
C ARG A 46 -5.83 -5.18 1.30
N ARG A 47 -6.53 -6.33 1.20
CA ARG A 47 -7.03 -7.10 2.34
C ARG A 47 -8.10 -6.41 3.20
N PHE A 48 -8.77 -5.38 2.66
CA PHE A 48 -9.92 -4.70 3.29
C PHE A 48 -11.27 -5.35 3.01
N GLY A 49 -11.29 -6.58 2.53
CA GLY A 49 -12.54 -7.32 2.30
C GLY A 49 -13.23 -7.02 0.97
N LYS A 50 -12.61 -6.29 0.03
CA LYS A 50 -13.21 -5.93 -1.28
C LYS A 50 -13.79 -7.14 -2.01
N THR A 51 -12.98 -8.16 -2.25
CA THR A 51 -13.41 -9.39 -2.96
C THR A 51 -14.53 -10.12 -2.23
N LEU A 52 -14.49 -10.20 -0.89
CA LEU A 52 -15.56 -10.80 -0.10
C LEU A 52 -16.86 -10.00 -0.21
N THR A 53 -16.78 -8.66 -0.17
CA THR A 53 -17.93 -7.77 -0.37
C THR A 53 -18.51 -7.92 -1.77
N MET A 54 -17.67 -8.02 -2.81
CA MET A 54 -18.13 -8.29 -4.18
C MET A 54 -18.86 -9.63 -4.27
N SER A 55 -18.31 -10.69 -3.66
CA SER A 55 -18.98 -12.00 -3.56
C SER A 55 -20.31 -11.91 -2.80
N MET A 56 -20.37 -11.15 -1.72
CA MET A 56 -21.62 -10.92 -0.96
C MET A 56 -22.68 -10.21 -1.81
N VAL A 57 -22.29 -9.15 -2.53
CA VAL A 57 -23.20 -8.40 -3.41
C VAL A 57 -23.70 -9.28 -4.57
N GLU A 58 -22.80 -10.05 -5.20
CA GLU A 58 -23.18 -11.02 -6.24
C GLU A 58 -24.22 -12.02 -5.72
N GLN A 59 -23.95 -12.63 -4.57
CA GLN A 59 -24.82 -13.66 -4.00
C GLN A 59 -26.15 -13.10 -3.48
N PHE A 60 -26.15 -11.80 -3.14
CA PHE A 60 -27.41 -11.15 -2.78
C PHE A 60 -28.30 -10.88 -4.00
N PHE A 61 -27.76 -10.30 -5.07
CA PHE A 61 -28.58 -9.88 -6.20
C PHE A 61 -28.80 -10.95 -7.26
N SER A 62 -27.81 -11.82 -7.49
CA SER A 62 -27.79 -12.68 -8.67
C SER A 62 -28.88 -13.74 -8.64
N VAL A 63 -29.60 -13.87 -9.78
CA VAL A 63 -30.58 -14.94 -10.05
C VAL A 63 -29.98 -16.34 -9.87
N LYS A 64 -28.66 -16.50 -9.98
CA LYS A 64 -27.93 -17.75 -9.70
C LYS A 64 -28.10 -18.21 -8.24
N TYR A 65 -28.34 -17.28 -7.33
CA TYR A 65 -28.53 -17.52 -5.90
C TYR A 65 -29.99 -17.33 -5.45
N ALA A 66 -30.93 -17.30 -6.38
CA ALA A 66 -32.36 -17.30 -6.05
C ALA A 66 -32.71 -18.50 -5.16
N GLY A 67 -33.47 -18.27 -4.09
CA GLY A 67 -33.83 -19.30 -3.11
C GLY A 67 -32.74 -19.62 -2.06
N GLN A 68 -31.56 -18.97 -2.08
CA GLN A 68 -30.54 -19.10 -1.04
C GLN A 68 -30.63 -18.00 0.03
N GLN A 69 -31.84 -17.70 0.48
CA GLN A 69 -32.13 -16.65 1.47
C GLN A 69 -31.44 -16.89 2.81
N ASN A 70 -31.24 -18.15 3.17
CA ASN A 70 -30.53 -18.55 4.39
C ASN A 70 -29.11 -18.01 4.53
N LEU A 71 -28.48 -17.57 3.42
CA LEU A 71 -27.17 -16.93 3.46
C LEU A 71 -27.22 -15.56 4.19
N PHE A 72 -28.37 -14.89 4.15
CA PHE A 72 -28.55 -13.53 4.68
C PHE A 72 -29.37 -13.47 5.97
N GLU A 73 -30.01 -14.58 6.37
CA GLU A 73 -30.77 -14.65 7.61
C GLU A 73 -29.92 -14.27 8.82
N GLY A 74 -30.48 -13.40 9.67
CA GLY A 74 -29.79 -12.89 10.87
C GLY A 74 -28.77 -11.77 10.61
N LEU A 75 -28.63 -11.30 9.37
CA LEU A 75 -27.76 -10.18 9.00
C LEU A 75 -28.57 -8.90 8.79
N ALA A 76 -27.91 -7.73 8.91
CA ALA A 76 -28.53 -6.41 8.87
C ALA A 76 -29.37 -6.16 7.61
N ILE A 77 -28.93 -6.62 6.44
CA ILE A 77 -29.71 -6.48 5.19
C ILE A 77 -31.05 -7.22 5.25
N TRP A 78 -31.14 -8.28 6.05
CA TRP A 78 -32.33 -9.13 6.12
C TRP A 78 -33.44 -8.57 7.01
N GLU A 79 -33.15 -7.55 7.81
CA GLU A 79 -34.14 -6.90 8.69
C GLU A 79 -35.29 -6.24 7.90
N THR A 80 -34.98 -5.69 6.71
CA THR A 80 -35.92 -4.94 5.89
C THR A 80 -36.58 -5.83 4.83
N LYS A 81 -37.95 -5.88 4.83
CA LYS A 81 -38.73 -6.70 3.91
C LYS A 81 -38.43 -6.43 2.43
N ALA A 82 -38.28 -5.15 2.05
CA ALA A 82 -37.99 -4.77 0.67
C ALA A 82 -36.72 -5.43 0.10
N TYR A 83 -35.68 -5.60 0.92
CA TYR A 83 -34.45 -6.27 0.49
C TYR A 83 -34.60 -7.80 0.38
N ARG A 84 -35.44 -8.41 1.21
CA ARG A 84 -35.82 -9.82 1.06
C ARG A 84 -36.52 -10.11 -0.26
N GLU A 85 -37.31 -9.17 -0.76
CA GLU A 85 -38.04 -9.30 -2.03
C GLU A 85 -37.16 -9.15 -3.26
N ILE A 86 -36.04 -8.41 -3.18
CA ILE A 86 -35.11 -8.21 -4.32
C ILE A 86 -33.96 -9.20 -4.33
N GLN A 87 -33.76 -10.00 -3.26
CA GLN A 87 -32.72 -11.01 -3.21
C GLN A 87 -32.90 -12.04 -4.33
N GLY A 88 -31.80 -12.31 -5.07
CA GLY A 88 -31.79 -13.30 -6.14
C GLY A 88 -32.62 -12.92 -7.37
N THR A 89 -32.85 -11.64 -7.64
CA THR A 89 -33.75 -11.20 -8.73
C THR A 89 -33.06 -10.48 -9.88
N TYR A 90 -31.76 -10.21 -9.83
CA TYR A 90 -31.03 -9.49 -10.88
C TYR A 90 -30.09 -10.44 -11.64
N PRO A 91 -29.97 -10.31 -12.97
CA PRO A 91 -28.86 -10.88 -13.69
C PRO A 91 -27.58 -10.13 -13.29
N VAL A 92 -26.50 -10.84 -12.98
CA VAL A 92 -25.24 -10.28 -12.52
C VAL A 92 -24.08 -10.82 -13.38
N ILE A 93 -23.26 -9.92 -13.89
CA ILE A 93 -21.98 -10.20 -14.52
C ILE A 93 -20.90 -9.91 -13.47
N SER A 94 -20.14 -10.93 -13.06
CA SER A 94 -19.08 -10.81 -12.07
C SER A 94 -17.74 -11.20 -12.69
N LEU A 95 -16.73 -10.32 -12.57
CA LEU A 95 -15.42 -10.51 -13.16
C LEU A 95 -14.34 -10.00 -12.20
N SER A 96 -13.20 -10.69 -12.13
CA SER A 96 -12.05 -10.27 -11.31
C SER A 96 -10.75 -10.27 -12.11
N PHE A 97 -10.02 -9.18 -12.03
CA PHE A 97 -8.70 -9.04 -12.65
C PHE A 97 -7.53 -9.30 -11.68
N ALA A 98 -7.80 -9.86 -10.52
CA ALA A 98 -6.79 -10.15 -9.48
C ALA A 98 -5.60 -10.98 -9.98
N ASN A 99 -5.83 -11.87 -10.95
CA ASN A 99 -4.83 -12.78 -11.49
C ASN A 99 -4.16 -12.30 -12.79
N LEU A 100 -4.46 -11.08 -13.24
CA LEU A 100 -3.88 -10.51 -14.47
C LEU A 100 -2.54 -9.82 -14.16
N LYS A 101 -1.50 -10.63 -13.99
CA LYS A 101 -0.14 -10.19 -13.65
C LYS A 101 0.86 -10.72 -14.67
N GLU A 102 0.78 -10.19 -15.88
CA GLU A 102 1.56 -10.67 -16.99
C GLU A 102 2.68 -9.69 -17.38
N PRO A 103 3.80 -10.18 -17.90
CA PRO A 103 4.95 -9.34 -18.25
C PRO A 103 4.82 -8.63 -19.60
N SER A 104 3.74 -8.87 -20.38
CA SER A 104 3.53 -8.21 -21.67
C SER A 104 2.06 -7.93 -21.98
N TYR A 105 1.82 -6.98 -22.88
CA TYR A 105 0.48 -6.62 -23.33
C TYR A 105 -0.25 -7.81 -23.98
N GLU A 106 0.43 -8.57 -24.84
CA GLU A 106 -0.16 -9.71 -25.55
C GLU A 106 -0.70 -10.75 -24.58
N LEU A 107 0.10 -11.12 -23.58
CA LEU A 107 -0.30 -12.11 -22.55
C LEU A 107 -1.45 -11.57 -21.69
N THR A 108 -1.39 -10.30 -21.29
CA THR A 108 -2.47 -9.66 -20.52
C THR A 108 -3.76 -9.66 -21.31
N ARG A 109 -3.72 -9.22 -22.58
CA ARG A 109 -4.88 -9.21 -23.45
C ARG A 109 -5.45 -10.62 -23.66
N GLN A 110 -4.59 -11.60 -23.89
CA GLN A 110 -5.03 -12.99 -24.05
C GLN A 110 -5.78 -13.47 -22.82
N LYS A 111 -5.22 -13.29 -21.62
CA LYS A 111 -5.88 -13.68 -20.36
C LYS A 111 -7.20 -12.94 -20.12
N VAL A 112 -7.31 -11.66 -20.48
CA VAL A 112 -8.60 -10.96 -20.44
C VAL A 112 -9.58 -11.62 -21.39
N CYS A 113 -9.17 -11.95 -22.63
CA CYS A 113 -10.01 -12.66 -23.59
C CYS A 113 -10.45 -14.03 -23.07
N ASP A 114 -9.54 -14.79 -22.44
CA ASP A 114 -9.86 -16.11 -21.86
C ASP A 114 -10.92 -15.98 -20.74
N GLN A 115 -10.80 -14.96 -19.88
CA GLN A 115 -11.82 -14.69 -18.86
C GLN A 115 -13.17 -14.28 -19.47
N LEU A 116 -13.17 -13.49 -20.52
CA LEU A 116 -14.40 -13.13 -21.23
C LEU A 116 -15.03 -14.35 -21.89
N GLN A 117 -14.24 -15.23 -22.49
CA GLN A 117 -14.73 -16.50 -23.05
C GLN A 117 -15.32 -17.40 -21.98
N GLN A 118 -14.66 -17.52 -20.82
CA GLN A 118 -15.18 -18.27 -19.69
C GLN A 118 -16.52 -17.70 -19.23
N LEU A 119 -16.65 -16.38 -19.15
CA LEU A 119 -17.91 -15.71 -18.82
C LEU A 119 -19.03 -16.04 -19.80
N TYR A 120 -18.75 -16.07 -21.11
CA TYR A 120 -19.72 -16.49 -22.14
C TYR A 120 -20.07 -17.96 -22.02
N THR A 121 -19.12 -18.82 -21.66
CA THR A 121 -19.34 -20.25 -21.42
C THR A 121 -20.31 -20.46 -20.24
N GLU A 122 -20.15 -19.72 -19.17
CA GLU A 122 -21.06 -19.77 -18.01
C GLU A 122 -22.48 -19.33 -18.36
N HIS A 123 -22.65 -18.53 -19.40
CA HIS A 123 -23.95 -18.05 -19.89
C HIS A 123 -24.41 -18.71 -21.19
N ALA A 124 -23.83 -19.86 -21.59
CA ALA A 124 -24.18 -20.57 -22.83
C ALA A 124 -25.67 -20.94 -22.93
N TYR A 125 -26.36 -21.11 -21.80
CA TYR A 125 -27.81 -21.32 -21.76
C TYR A 125 -28.61 -20.23 -22.47
N ILE A 126 -28.09 -18.99 -22.59
CA ILE A 126 -28.74 -17.90 -23.35
C ILE A 126 -28.77 -18.24 -24.85
N LEU A 127 -27.66 -18.77 -25.38
CA LEU A 127 -27.60 -19.22 -26.77
C LEU A 127 -28.53 -20.43 -27.01
N GLU A 128 -28.50 -21.41 -26.09
CA GLU A 128 -29.33 -22.63 -26.14
C GLU A 128 -30.82 -22.33 -26.07
N SER A 129 -31.23 -21.24 -25.41
CA SER A 129 -32.62 -20.82 -25.32
C SER A 129 -33.24 -20.42 -26.67
N GLY A 130 -32.40 -20.14 -27.69
CA GLY A 130 -32.83 -19.69 -29.00
C GLY A 130 -33.35 -18.27 -29.07
N ILE A 131 -33.19 -17.45 -28.00
CA ILE A 131 -33.64 -16.06 -27.96
C ILE A 131 -32.77 -15.16 -28.86
N LEU A 132 -31.46 -15.48 -28.97
CA LEU A 132 -30.53 -14.74 -29.81
C LEU A 132 -30.69 -15.12 -31.29
N LYS A 133 -30.75 -14.11 -32.18
CA LYS A 133 -30.89 -14.30 -33.61
C LYS A 133 -29.88 -13.45 -34.38
N GLY A 134 -29.62 -13.86 -35.65
CA GLY A 134 -28.79 -13.08 -36.57
C GLY A 134 -27.42 -12.74 -36.01
N ALA A 135 -27.06 -11.47 -36.08
CA ALA A 135 -25.73 -10.98 -35.68
C ALA A 135 -25.44 -11.22 -34.17
N ASP A 136 -26.44 -11.16 -33.28
CA ASP A 136 -26.25 -11.39 -31.86
C ASP A 136 -25.90 -12.85 -31.58
N LYS A 137 -26.58 -13.80 -32.25
CA LYS A 137 -26.25 -15.23 -32.19
C LYS A 137 -24.81 -15.46 -32.66
N SER A 138 -24.47 -14.93 -33.85
CA SER A 138 -23.12 -15.08 -34.43
C SER A 138 -22.03 -14.46 -33.53
N PHE A 139 -22.30 -13.34 -32.87
CA PHE A 139 -21.38 -12.76 -31.91
C PHE A 139 -21.15 -13.67 -30.71
N PHE A 140 -22.22 -14.23 -30.12
CA PHE A 140 -22.13 -15.13 -28.99
C PHE A 140 -21.34 -16.40 -29.35
N GLU A 141 -21.62 -16.99 -30.54
CA GLU A 141 -20.90 -18.16 -31.07
C GLU A 141 -19.41 -17.88 -31.28
N ARG A 142 -19.03 -16.69 -31.80
CA ARG A 142 -17.61 -16.29 -31.93
C ARG A 142 -16.93 -16.20 -30.57
N MET A 143 -17.61 -15.64 -29.56
CA MET A 143 -17.06 -15.56 -28.20
C MET A 143 -16.83 -16.93 -27.58
N LEU A 144 -17.67 -17.94 -27.91
CA LEU A 144 -17.54 -19.30 -27.38
C LEU A 144 -16.49 -20.15 -28.09
N HIS A 145 -16.38 -20.04 -29.41
CA HIS A 145 -15.70 -21.06 -30.22
C HIS A 145 -14.43 -20.58 -30.92
N ASN A 146 -14.14 -19.28 -30.97
CA ASN A 146 -12.91 -18.82 -31.59
C ASN A 146 -11.70 -19.16 -30.71
N GLU A 147 -10.66 -19.73 -31.31
CA GLU A 147 -9.38 -19.98 -30.63
C GLU A 147 -8.73 -18.68 -30.12
N LYS A 148 -8.98 -17.56 -30.84
CA LYS A 148 -8.55 -16.23 -30.41
C LYS A 148 -9.70 -15.24 -30.58
N VAL A 149 -10.03 -14.55 -29.49
CA VAL A 149 -11.03 -13.48 -29.52
C VAL A 149 -10.42 -12.26 -30.20
N GLU A 150 -11.12 -11.75 -31.20
CA GLU A 150 -10.72 -10.54 -31.89
C GLU A 150 -10.78 -9.31 -30.96
N TYR A 151 -9.92 -8.32 -31.22
CA TYR A 151 -9.84 -7.11 -30.40
C TYR A 151 -11.20 -6.42 -30.24
N VAL A 152 -11.92 -6.26 -31.36
CA VAL A 152 -13.24 -5.59 -31.35
C VAL A 152 -14.27 -6.39 -30.57
N ASP A 153 -14.32 -7.71 -30.73
CA ASP A 153 -15.25 -8.59 -30.01
C ASP A 153 -14.95 -8.56 -28.50
N ALA A 154 -13.67 -8.59 -28.10
CA ALA A 154 -13.25 -8.47 -26.72
C ALA A 154 -13.71 -7.16 -26.08
N THR A 155 -13.51 -6.02 -26.75
CA THR A 155 -13.90 -4.71 -26.21
C THR A 155 -15.41 -4.51 -26.08
N LEU A 156 -16.21 -5.24 -26.87
CA LEU A 156 -17.68 -5.21 -26.83
C LEU A 156 -18.30 -6.31 -25.96
N ALA A 157 -17.50 -7.24 -25.45
CA ALA A 157 -18.00 -8.45 -24.81
C ALA A 157 -18.96 -8.18 -23.66
N LEU A 158 -18.59 -7.31 -22.70
CA LEU A 158 -19.44 -7.00 -21.54
C LEU A 158 -20.73 -6.27 -21.94
N TYR A 159 -20.63 -5.35 -22.89
CA TYR A 159 -21.80 -4.64 -23.43
C TYR A 159 -22.78 -5.60 -24.10
N LYS A 160 -22.30 -6.48 -24.96
CA LYS A 160 -23.10 -7.48 -25.65
C LYS A 160 -23.72 -8.48 -24.69
N LEU A 161 -22.93 -8.99 -23.74
CA LEU A 161 -23.46 -9.91 -22.73
C LEU A 161 -24.58 -9.26 -21.90
N SER A 162 -24.43 -7.97 -21.53
CA SER A 162 -25.50 -7.22 -20.85
C SER A 162 -26.79 -7.20 -21.66
N SER A 163 -26.69 -6.96 -22.98
CA SER A 163 -27.83 -7.01 -23.90
C SER A 163 -28.48 -8.38 -23.94
N PHE A 164 -27.67 -9.45 -24.05
CA PHE A 164 -28.15 -10.82 -24.14
C PHE A 164 -28.84 -11.28 -22.87
N MET A 165 -28.26 -10.94 -21.72
CA MET A 165 -28.90 -11.21 -20.41
C MET A 165 -30.20 -10.42 -20.24
N TYR A 166 -30.24 -9.16 -20.68
CA TYR A 166 -31.49 -8.38 -20.68
C TYR A 166 -32.58 -9.02 -21.57
N GLN A 167 -32.23 -9.48 -22.76
CA GLN A 167 -33.17 -10.19 -23.66
C GLN A 167 -33.70 -11.46 -23.00
N TYR A 168 -32.86 -12.19 -22.25
CA TYR A 168 -33.24 -13.45 -21.61
C TYR A 168 -34.07 -13.26 -20.33
N TYR A 169 -33.65 -12.36 -19.44
CA TYR A 169 -34.27 -12.16 -18.12
C TYR A 169 -35.33 -11.05 -18.07
N GLY A 170 -35.40 -10.20 -19.09
CA GLY A 170 -36.29 -9.02 -19.10
C GLY A 170 -35.92 -7.96 -18.06
N LYS A 171 -34.70 -8.03 -17.50
CA LYS A 171 -34.23 -7.16 -16.41
C LYS A 171 -32.80 -6.68 -16.69
N LYS A 172 -32.51 -5.40 -16.36
CA LYS A 172 -31.18 -4.83 -16.52
C LYS A 172 -30.15 -5.54 -15.62
N VAL A 173 -28.90 -5.48 -16.04
CA VAL A 173 -27.79 -6.25 -15.48
C VAL A 173 -27.03 -5.45 -14.45
N LEU A 174 -26.57 -6.08 -13.39
CA LEU A 174 -25.51 -5.56 -12.53
C LEU A 174 -24.16 -6.05 -13.02
N ILE A 175 -23.16 -5.17 -13.04
CA ILE A 175 -21.78 -5.54 -13.37
C ILE A 175 -20.91 -5.31 -12.15
N LEU A 176 -20.18 -6.36 -11.74
CA LEU A 176 -19.25 -6.36 -10.63
C LEU A 176 -17.85 -6.65 -11.15
N LEU A 177 -16.93 -5.69 -11.02
CA LEU A 177 -15.56 -5.83 -11.50
C LEU A 177 -14.57 -5.63 -10.35
N ASP A 178 -13.97 -6.72 -9.91
CA ASP A 178 -13.00 -6.70 -8.80
C ASP A 178 -11.57 -6.53 -9.29
N GLU A 179 -10.76 -5.76 -8.54
CA GLU A 179 -9.35 -5.49 -8.78
C GLU A 179 -9.03 -4.98 -10.21
N TYR A 180 -9.82 -4.01 -10.69
CA TYR A 180 -9.73 -3.47 -12.05
C TYR A 180 -8.35 -2.90 -12.40
N ASP A 181 -7.61 -2.41 -11.39
CA ASP A 181 -6.32 -1.73 -11.52
C ASP A 181 -5.10 -2.67 -11.45
N THR A 182 -5.29 -3.94 -11.12
CA THR A 182 -4.20 -4.92 -11.06
C THR A 182 -3.42 -5.03 -12.38
N PRO A 183 -4.07 -5.23 -13.55
CA PRO A 183 -3.33 -5.29 -14.82
C PRO A 183 -2.66 -3.97 -15.18
N MET A 184 -3.20 -2.83 -14.72
CA MET A 184 -2.63 -1.52 -14.96
C MET A 184 -1.33 -1.31 -14.17
N GLN A 185 -1.25 -1.80 -12.93
CA GLN A 185 -0.02 -1.78 -12.15
C GLN A 185 1.09 -2.60 -12.82
N GLU A 186 0.75 -3.80 -13.30
CA GLU A 186 1.70 -4.67 -14.01
C GLU A 186 2.17 -4.03 -15.33
N ALA A 187 1.27 -3.39 -16.07
CA ALA A 187 1.60 -2.71 -17.30
C ALA A 187 2.57 -1.54 -17.09
N TYR A 188 2.45 -0.82 -15.97
CA TYR A 188 3.39 0.22 -15.60
C TYR A 188 4.77 -0.35 -15.22
N ILE A 189 4.80 -1.43 -14.46
CA ILE A 189 6.06 -2.07 -14.02
C ILE A 189 6.84 -2.64 -15.22
N ASN A 190 6.13 -3.15 -16.23
CA ASN A 190 6.70 -3.87 -17.38
C ASN A 190 6.63 -3.07 -18.70
N ASP A 191 6.43 -1.75 -18.64
CA ASP A 191 6.53 -0.78 -19.74
C ASP A 191 5.57 -1.00 -20.94
N TYR A 192 4.37 -1.59 -20.71
CA TYR A 192 3.31 -1.72 -21.75
C TYR A 192 2.02 -0.96 -21.38
N TRP A 193 2.14 0.11 -20.61
CA TRP A 193 1.05 0.93 -20.12
C TRP A 193 0.14 1.48 -21.22
N ASN A 194 0.72 2.02 -22.28
CA ASN A 194 -0.04 2.71 -23.32
C ASN A 194 -0.98 1.77 -24.08
N GLU A 195 -0.48 0.59 -24.47
CA GLU A 195 -1.25 -0.42 -25.19
C GLU A 195 -2.40 -0.95 -24.35
N LEU A 196 -2.13 -1.25 -23.10
CA LEU A 196 -3.16 -1.76 -22.20
C LEU A 196 -4.22 -0.71 -21.88
N THR A 197 -3.82 0.54 -21.69
CA THR A 197 -4.75 1.66 -21.41
C THR A 197 -5.77 1.82 -22.53
N VAL A 198 -5.36 1.75 -23.80
CA VAL A 198 -6.26 1.86 -24.96
C VAL A 198 -7.26 0.71 -24.97
N PHE A 199 -6.81 -0.52 -24.73
CA PHE A 199 -7.67 -1.70 -24.69
C PHE A 199 -8.68 -1.64 -23.55
N MET A 200 -8.20 -1.36 -22.31
CA MET A 200 -9.05 -1.28 -21.13
C MET A 200 -10.06 -0.14 -21.20
N ARG A 201 -9.67 1.02 -21.73
CA ARG A 201 -10.58 2.13 -21.99
C ARG A 201 -11.72 1.73 -22.90
N SER A 202 -11.42 1.04 -24.00
CA SER A 202 -12.44 0.58 -24.96
C SER A 202 -13.40 -0.42 -24.32
N LEU A 203 -12.89 -1.39 -23.57
CA LEU A 203 -13.68 -2.39 -22.86
C LEU A 203 -14.60 -1.76 -21.80
N LEU A 204 -14.05 -0.90 -20.94
CA LEU A 204 -14.81 -0.31 -19.82
C LEU A 204 -15.79 0.77 -20.29
N ASN A 205 -15.44 1.56 -21.31
CA ASN A 205 -16.38 2.51 -21.89
C ASN A 205 -17.58 1.80 -22.53
N ALA A 206 -17.36 0.72 -23.28
CA ALA A 206 -18.46 -0.05 -23.85
C ALA A 206 -19.37 -0.64 -22.74
N ALA A 207 -18.79 -1.14 -21.67
CA ALA A 207 -19.52 -1.76 -20.57
C ALA A 207 -20.34 -0.76 -19.74
N PHE A 208 -19.79 0.44 -19.48
CA PHE A 208 -20.34 1.35 -18.46
C PHE A 208 -20.89 2.67 -19.02
N LYS A 209 -20.35 3.18 -20.15
CA LYS A 209 -20.84 4.40 -20.75
C LYS A 209 -21.99 4.09 -21.70
N THR A 210 -23.10 4.76 -21.51
CA THR A 210 -24.28 4.63 -22.40
C THR A 210 -24.77 3.19 -22.63
N ASN A 211 -24.52 2.27 -21.73
CA ASN A 211 -25.05 0.90 -21.78
C ASN A 211 -26.51 0.90 -21.30
N PRO A 212 -27.52 0.76 -22.19
CA PRO A 212 -28.93 0.87 -21.80
C PRO A 212 -29.42 -0.34 -20.99
N TRP A 213 -28.67 -1.44 -21.01
CA TRP A 213 -28.99 -2.67 -20.28
C TRP A 213 -28.31 -2.77 -18.93
N LEU A 214 -27.48 -1.79 -18.59
CA LEU A 214 -26.85 -1.68 -17.26
C LEU A 214 -27.86 -1.10 -16.26
N GLU A 215 -28.07 -1.76 -15.15
CA GLU A 215 -28.76 -1.21 -13.99
C GLU A 215 -27.80 -0.41 -13.14
N ARG A 216 -26.73 -1.06 -12.68
CA ARG A 216 -25.66 -0.46 -11.88
C ARG A 216 -24.37 -1.28 -11.97
N ALA A 217 -23.26 -0.66 -11.59
CA ALA A 217 -21.99 -1.37 -11.49
C ALA A 217 -21.22 -0.98 -10.24
N ILE A 218 -20.44 -1.95 -9.74
CA ILE A 218 -19.38 -1.71 -8.76
C ILE A 218 -18.05 -2.15 -9.39
N MET A 219 -17.08 -1.27 -9.27
CA MET A 219 -15.67 -1.60 -9.53
C MET A 219 -14.89 -1.45 -8.23
N THR A 220 -13.94 -2.35 -8.00
CA THR A 220 -13.01 -2.24 -6.86
C THR A 220 -11.57 -2.24 -7.31
N GLY A 221 -10.73 -1.54 -6.55
CA GLY A 221 -9.29 -1.46 -6.77
C GLY A 221 -8.57 -0.91 -5.53
N ILE A 222 -7.28 -0.67 -5.67
CA ILE A 222 -6.47 0.03 -4.68
C ILE A 222 -6.38 1.50 -5.02
N THR A 223 -6.19 1.79 -6.31
CA THR A 223 -5.93 3.12 -6.82
C THR A 223 -7.05 3.59 -7.74
N ARG A 224 -7.23 4.89 -7.82
CA ARG A 224 -7.95 5.51 -8.92
C ARG A 224 -6.96 5.79 -10.03
N VAL A 225 -6.98 4.97 -11.08
CA VAL A 225 -6.21 5.27 -12.29
C VAL A 225 -6.78 6.53 -12.93
N SER A 226 -5.91 7.45 -13.34
CA SER A 226 -6.27 8.78 -13.82
C SER A 226 -7.45 8.80 -14.80
N LYS A 227 -8.27 9.83 -14.65
CA LYS A 227 -9.40 10.09 -15.53
C LYS A 227 -8.98 10.19 -17.01
N GLU A 228 -7.80 10.74 -17.27
CA GLU A 228 -7.28 10.91 -18.64
C GLU A 228 -6.86 9.60 -19.32
N SER A 229 -6.56 8.54 -18.55
CA SER A 229 -6.14 7.27 -19.13
C SER A 229 -7.29 6.31 -19.43
N ILE A 230 -8.04 5.85 -18.43
CA ILE A 230 -9.09 4.83 -18.58
C ILE A 230 -10.50 5.40 -18.52
N PHE A 231 -10.71 6.40 -17.67
CA PHE A 231 -12.03 6.93 -17.33
C PHE A 231 -12.32 8.31 -17.94
N SER A 232 -11.56 8.76 -18.94
CA SER A 232 -11.73 10.07 -19.56
C SER A 232 -13.15 10.34 -20.03
N ASP A 233 -13.85 9.30 -20.44
CA ASP A 233 -15.16 9.37 -21.02
C ASP A 233 -16.31 8.95 -20.09
N LEU A 234 -16.02 8.39 -18.89
CA LEU A 234 -17.04 7.92 -17.96
C LEU A 234 -17.54 9.07 -17.05
N ASN A 235 -18.57 9.78 -17.54
CA ASN A 235 -19.17 10.88 -16.77
C ASN A 235 -20.12 10.41 -15.66
N ASN A 236 -20.51 9.13 -15.67
CA ASN A 236 -21.42 8.49 -14.72
C ASN A 236 -20.70 7.69 -13.64
N LEU A 237 -19.38 7.90 -13.49
CA LEU A 237 -18.54 7.23 -12.50
C LEU A 237 -18.48 8.03 -11.21
N LYS A 238 -18.99 7.47 -10.12
CA LYS A 238 -18.74 7.95 -8.76
C LYS A 238 -17.52 7.23 -8.19
N VAL A 239 -16.59 8.01 -7.68
CA VAL A 239 -15.34 7.47 -7.13
C VAL A 239 -15.32 7.67 -5.62
N ILE A 240 -15.09 6.59 -4.89
CA ILE A 240 -14.95 6.54 -3.44
C ILE A 240 -13.51 6.18 -3.11
N THR A 241 -12.78 7.11 -2.51
CA THR A 241 -11.37 6.95 -2.15
C THR A 241 -11.19 6.81 -0.64
N THR A 242 -9.96 6.77 -0.17
CA THR A 242 -9.64 6.77 1.27
C THR A 242 -10.02 8.07 1.97
N THR A 243 -10.22 9.17 1.23
CA THR A 243 -10.65 10.46 1.78
C THR A 243 -12.18 10.66 1.73
N SER A 244 -12.95 9.69 1.23
CA SER A 244 -14.41 9.74 1.14
C SER A 244 -15.06 9.15 2.39
N ASP A 245 -16.13 9.81 2.88
CA ASP A 245 -16.94 9.33 4.02
C ASP A 245 -17.85 8.16 3.64
N GLU A 246 -18.28 8.10 2.38
CA GLU A 246 -19.18 7.04 1.93
C GLU A 246 -18.51 5.68 2.03
N TYR A 247 -19.26 4.71 2.54
CA TYR A 247 -18.84 3.32 2.73
C TYR A 247 -17.59 3.16 3.60
N ALA A 248 -17.30 4.14 4.48
CA ALA A 248 -16.11 4.10 5.33
C ALA A 248 -16.08 2.88 6.25
N ASP A 249 -17.23 2.52 6.84
CA ASP A 249 -17.38 1.38 7.75
C ASP A 249 -17.68 0.06 7.03
N ALA A 250 -17.95 0.09 5.72
CA ALA A 250 -18.28 -1.09 4.93
C ALA A 250 -17.03 -1.95 4.61
N PHE A 251 -15.87 -1.33 4.57
CA PHE A 251 -14.58 -1.95 4.29
C PHE A 251 -13.63 -1.75 5.47
N GLY A 252 -13.01 -2.83 5.94
CA GLY A 252 -12.27 -2.80 7.19
C GLY A 252 -13.15 -3.15 8.39
N PHE A 253 -12.55 -3.15 9.57
CA PHE A 253 -13.25 -3.35 10.84
C PHE A 253 -13.19 -2.07 11.66
N THR A 254 -14.30 -1.67 12.25
CA THR A 254 -14.34 -0.56 13.20
C THR A 254 -13.79 -1.00 14.56
N GLU A 255 -13.33 -0.05 15.39
CA GLU A 255 -12.85 -0.35 16.74
C GLU A 255 -13.87 -1.14 17.56
N LYS A 256 -15.15 -0.77 17.46
CA LYS A 256 -16.24 -1.47 18.15
C LYS A 256 -16.29 -2.94 17.76
N GLU A 257 -16.30 -3.24 16.46
CA GLU A 257 -16.34 -4.61 15.94
C GLU A 257 -15.11 -5.43 16.37
N VAL A 258 -13.93 -4.81 16.36
CA VAL A 258 -12.68 -5.45 16.80
C VAL A 258 -12.73 -5.76 18.28
N PHE A 259 -13.18 -4.82 19.11
CA PHE A 259 -13.24 -4.99 20.56
C PHE A 259 -14.31 -6.02 20.98
N GLU A 260 -15.43 -6.07 20.29
CA GLU A 260 -16.45 -7.10 20.48
C GLU A 260 -15.89 -8.50 20.12
N ALA A 261 -15.18 -8.61 19.00
CA ALA A 261 -14.54 -9.87 18.59
C ALA A 261 -13.46 -10.35 19.57
N LEU A 262 -12.69 -9.42 20.16
CA LEU A 262 -11.70 -9.75 21.20
C LEU A 262 -12.38 -10.25 22.49
N GLU A 263 -13.46 -9.61 22.93
CA GLU A 263 -14.21 -10.04 24.11
C GLU A 263 -14.82 -11.44 23.93
N GLU A 264 -15.46 -11.68 22.78
CA GLU A 264 -16.06 -13.00 22.47
C GLU A 264 -15.05 -14.16 22.53
N ARG A 265 -13.75 -13.83 22.37
CA ARG A 265 -12.65 -14.81 22.38
C ARG A 265 -11.82 -14.81 23.66
N GLY A 266 -12.21 -14.01 24.65
CA GLY A 266 -11.47 -13.91 25.91
C GLY A 266 -10.12 -13.18 25.76
N LEU A 267 -9.95 -12.38 24.70
CA LEU A 267 -8.74 -11.59 24.42
C LEU A 267 -8.93 -10.10 24.76
N GLY A 268 -9.91 -9.75 25.58
CA GLY A 268 -10.24 -8.37 25.93
C GLY A 268 -9.09 -7.59 26.59
N SER A 269 -8.15 -8.29 27.26
CA SER A 269 -6.93 -7.69 27.83
C SER A 269 -5.99 -7.10 26.78
N GLU A 270 -6.08 -7.55 25.52
CA GLU A 270 -5.17 -7.16 24.45
C GLU A 270 -5.62 -5.89 23.69
N LYS A 271 -6.79 -5.31 23.99
CA LYS A 271 -7.37 -4.17 23.28
C LYS A 271 -6.39 -3.02 23.06
N GLN A 272 -5.72 -2.59 24.13
CA GLN A 272 -4.77 -1.47 24.06
C GLN A 272 -3.62 -1.78 23.12
N LYS A 273 -3.06 -2.97 23.19
CA LYS A 273 -1.95 -3.39 22.36
C LYS A 273 -2.37 -3.64 20.91
N ILE A 274 -3.58 -4.13 20.67
CA ILE A 274 -4.19 -4.22 19.32
C ILE A 274 -4.30 -2.84 18.70
N LYS A 275 -4.76 -1.84 19.47
CA LYS A 275 -4.84 -0.46 19.01
C LYS A 275 -3.46 0.08 18.63
N GLU A 276 -2.45 -0.11 19.44
CA GLU A 276 -1.08 0.33 19.16
C GLU A 276 -0.51 -0.31 17.87
N TRP A 277 -0.82 -1.58 17.61
CA TRP A 277 -0.23 -2.32 16.50
C TRP A 277 -0.97 -2.14 15.18
N TYR A 278 -2.31 -2.19 15.18
CA TYR A 278 -3.12 -2.40 13.97
C TYR A 278 -4.14 -1.30 13.70
N ASP A 279 -4.38 -0.40 14.65
CA ASP A 279 -5.24 0.75 14.41
C ASP A 279 -4.58 1.80 13.52
N GLY A 280 -5.40 2.71 12.98
CA GLY A 280 -4.91 3.94 12.36
C GLY A 280 -5.31 4.14 10.92
N PHE A 281 -6.10 3.26 10.31
CA PHE A 281 -6.70 3.62 9.01
C PHE A 281 -7.80 4.65 9.23
N ILE A 282 -7.82 5.65 8.34
CA ILE A 282 -8.80 6.73 8.35
C ILE A 282 -9.43 6.78 6.97
N PHE A 283 -10.76 6.71 6.90
CA PHE A 283 -11.52 6.86 5.67
C PHE A 283 -12.49 8.03 5.82
N GLY A 284 -12.24 9.12 5.07
CA GLY A 284 -12.93 10.38 5.29
C GLY A 284 -12.73 10.87 6.73
N GLU A 285 -13.84 11.12 7.44
CA GLU A 285 -13.84 11.50 8.86
C GLU A 285 -13.87 10.30 9.82
N HIS A 286 -14.03 9.07 9.30
CA HIS A 286 -14.08 7.85 10.09
C HIS A 286 -12.69 7.39 10.49
N ARG A 287 -12.46 7.36 11.80
CA ARG A 287 -11.17 6.97 12.42
C ARG A 287 -11.27 5.57 13.02
N ASP A 288 -10.15 5.08 13.51
CA ASP A 288 -10.05 3.81 14.24
C ASP A 288 -10.58 2.63 13.39
N ILE A 289 -10.17 2.60 12.12
CA ILE A 289 -10.44 1.49 11.21
C ILE A 289 -9.24 0.55 11.18
N TYR A 290 -9.52 -0.75 11.23
CA TYR A 290 -8.52 -1.82 11.29
C TYR A 290 -8.53 -2.64 10.00
N ASN A 291 -7.34 -3.11 9.61
CA ASN A 291 -7.24 -4.05 8.50
C ASN A 291 -7.78 -5.43 8.92
N PRO A 292 -8.79 -6.00 8.22
CA PRO A 292 -9.37 -7.31 8.55
C PRO A 292 -8.35 -8.44 8.59
N TRP A 293 -7.36 -8.43 7.71
CA TRP A 293 -6.35 -9.48 7.63
C TRP A 293 -5.49 -9.54 8.89
N SER A 294 -5.04 -8.40 9.40
CA SER A 294 -4.23 -8.33 10.62
C SER A 294 -5.04 -8.77 11.82
N ILE A 295 -6.27 -8.30 11.94
CA ILE A 295 -7.15 -8.68 13.06
C ILE A 295 -7.51 -10.17 13.03
N LEU A 296 -7.92 -10.72 11.87
CA LEU A 296 -8.25 -12.15 11.75
C LEU A 296 -7.05 -13.04 12.07
N ASN A 297 -5.84 -12.68 11.59
CA ASN A 297 -4.63 -13.44 11.92
C ASN A 297 -4.30 -13.36 13.42
N PHE A 298 -4.49 -12.20 14.06
CA PHE A 298 -4.31 -12.09 15.50
C PHE A 298 -5.35 -12.93 16.27
N LEU A 299 -6.62 -12.87 15.88
CA LEU A 299 -7.69 -13.68 16.51
C LEU A 299 -7.48 -15.19 16.37
N ASP A 300 -6.82 -15.61 15.29
CA ASP A 300 -6.48 -17.02 15.05
C ASP A 300 -5.25 -17.47 15.85
N LYS A 301 -4.19 -16.66 15.86
CA LYS A 301 -2.87 -17.06 16.40
C LYS A 301 -2.59 -16.58 17.82
N GLY A 302 -3.27 -15.53 18.28
CA GLY A 302 -3.00 -14.87 19.57
C GLY A 302 -1.62 -14.21 19.67
N LYS A 303 -0.98 -13.88 18.55
CA LYS A 303 0.37 -13.31 18.48
C LYS A 303 0.38 -12.03 17.69
N PHE A 304 1.21 -11.07 18.12
CA PHE A 304 1.48 -9.85 17.36
C PHE A 304 2.55 -10.12 16.31
N ASP A 305 2.29 -9.71 15.08
CA ASP A 305 3.21 -9.88 13.94
C ASP A 305 2.84 -8.90 12.82
N ILE A 306 3.70 -8.79 11.80
CA ILE A 306 3.43 -8.04 10.58
C ILE A 306 2.63 -8.94 9.64
N TYR A 307 1.30 -8.84 9.69
CA TYR A 307 0.42 -9.72 8.93
C TYR A 307 0.05 -9.14 7.57
N TRP A 308 -0.60 -7.98 7.56
CA TRP A 308 -1.09 -7.35 6.33
C TRP A 308 0.05 -6.80 5.47
N ALA A 309 0.95 -6.05 6.07
CA ALA A 309 2.00 -5.34 5.36
C ALA A 309 2.96 -6.28 4.60
N ASN A 310 3.06 -7.54 5.02
CA ASN A 310 3.85 -8.58 4.35
C ASN A 310 3.09 -9.36 3.27
N THR A 311 1.80 -9.07 3.01
CA THR A 311 0.99 -9.85 2.04
C THR A 311 1.17 -9.43 0.59
N SER A 312 1.84 -8.33 0.31
CA SER A 312 2.09 -7.83 -1.04
C SER A 312 3.57 -7.82 -1.38
N SER A 313 3.89 -7.97 -2.67
CA SER A 313 5.18 -7.51 -3.14
C SER A 313 5.19 -5.99 -2.99
N ASN A 314 5.87 -5.47 -1.98
CA ASN A 314 6.04 -4.02 -1.79
C ASN A 314 7.05 -3.44 -2.81
N SER A 315 7.25 -4.13 -3.94
CA SER A 315 8.27 -3.84 -4.95
C SER A 315 8.09 -2.46 -5.57
N LEU A 316 6.87 -2.09 -5.95
CA LEU A 316 6.61 -0.77 -6.54
C LEU A 316 6.88 0.35 -5.52
N VAL A 317 6.33 0.22 -4.32
CA VAL A 317 6.53 1.21 -3.25
C VAL A 317 8.00 1.27 -2.85
N GLY A 318 8.65 0.12 -2.70
CA GLY A 318 10.08 0.02 -2.44
C GLY A 318 10.93 0.68 -3.52
N LYS A 319 10.59 0.47 -4.80
CA LYS A 319 11.25 1.10 -5.93
C LYS A 319 11.08 2.62 -5.87
N LEU A 320 9.86 3.11 -5.68
CA LEU A 320 9.57 4.55 -5.64
C LEU A 320 10.28 5.30 -4.50
N ILE A 321 10.37 4.70 -3.31
CA ILE A 321 11.10 5.28 -2.19
C ILE A 321 12.61 5.23 -2.44
N ARG A 322 13.13 4.10 -2.91
CA ARG A 322 14.56 3.91 -3.19
C ARG A 322 15.06 4.83 -4.30
N GLU A 323 14.29 4.98 -5.39
CA GLU A 323 14.61 5.78 -6.56
C GLU A 323 14.09 7.22 -6.44
N GLY A 324 13.33 7.54 -5.39
CA GLY A 324 12.79 8.86 -5.10
C GLY A 324 13.88 9.91 -4.91
N ASN A 325 13.53 11.16 -5.22
CA ASN A 325 14.41 12.29 -5.01
C ASN A 325 14.69 12.52 -3.50
N ARG A 326 15.60 13.44 -3.21
CA ARG A 326 15.97 13.81 -1.84
C ARG A 326 14.78 14.16 -0.95
N SER A 327 13.85 15.01 -1.44
CA SER A 327 12.68 15.43 -0.67
C SER A 327 11.82 14.24 -0.22
N ILE A 328 11.62 13.26 -1.11
CA ILE A 328 10.90 12.02 -0.78
C ILE A 328 11.61 11.26 0.34
N LYS A 329 12.94 11.09 0.24
CA LYS A 329 13.74 10.36 1.23
C LYS A 329 13.73 11.04 2.60
N GLU A 330 13.95 12.35 2.65
CA GLU A 330 13.91 13.15 3.90
C GLU A 330 12.52 13.07 4.59
N LYS A 331 11.45 13.26 3.81
CA LYS A 331 10.09 13.18 4.34
C LYS A 331 9.75 11.76 4.80
N PHE A 332 10.23 10.75 4.08
CA PHE A 332 10.02 9.36 4.46
C PHE A 332 10.76 8.99 5.77
N GLU A 333 11.98 9.50 5.95
CA GLU A 333 12.73 9.35 7.20
C GLU A 333 11.97 9.96 8.39
N ARG A 334 11.48 11.20 8.23
CA ARG A 334 10.65 11.84 9.26
C ARG A 334 9.41 11.01 9.62
N LEU A 335 8.75 10.41 8.64
CA LEU A 335 7.62 9.51 8.89
C LEU A 335 8.03 8.26 9.71
N LEU A 336 9.23 7.72 9.47
CA LEU A 336 9.77 6.59 10.24
C LEU A 336 10.14 6.96 11.69
N GLU A 337 10.36 8.25 11.96
CA GLU A 337 10.62 8.81 13.29
C GLU A 337 9.34 9.26 14.03
N ASP A 338 8.16 8.82 13.55
CA ASP A 338 6.83 9.19 14.06
C ASP A 338 6.47 10.67 13.90
N GLU A 339 7.18 11.39 13.02
CA GLU A 339 6.79 12.75 12.64
C GLU A 339 5.70 12.75 11.56
N THR A 340 5.05 13.89 11.42
CA THR A 340 4.11 14.16 10.33
C THR A 340 4.80 14.94 9.21
N ILE A 341 4.30 14.80 8.00
CA ILE A 341 4.70 15.63 6.87
C ILE A 341 3.50 16.35 6.26
N ARG A 342 3.74 17.56 5.74
CA ARG A 342 2.74 18.32 4.97
C ARG A 342 3.07 18.22 3.49
N THR A 343 2.09 17.77 2.71
CA THR A 343 2.22 17.62 1.25
C THR A 343 0.88 17.84 0.56
N THR A 344 0.92 18.07 -0.73
CA THR A 344 -0.27 18.01 -1.59
C THR A 344 -0.51 16.57 -2.01
N LEU A 345 -1.77 16.19 -2.20
CA LEU A 345 -2.17 14.86 -2.67
C LEU A 345 -2.97 15.01 -3.96
N ASP A 346 -2.79 14.07 -4.87
CA ASP A 346 -3.66 13.89 -6.02
C ASP A 346 -4.29 12.50 -5.93
N GLU A 347 -5.59 12.44 -5.70
CA GLU A 347 -6.30 11.17 -5.65
C GLU A 347 -6.44 10.51 -7.02
N GLN A 348 -6.14 11.26 -8.09
CA GLN A 348 -6.08 10.75 -9.45
C GLN A 348 -4.64 10.34 -9.78
N ILE A 349 -4.28 9.11 -9.41
CA ILE A 349 -2.94 8.61 -9.65
C ILE A 349 -2.74 8.38 -11.14
N VAL A 350 -1.86 9.17 -11.73
CA VAL A 350 -1.33 8.94 -13.07
C VAL A 350 -0.04 8.15 -12.92
N TYR A 351 -0.05 6.89 -13.27
CA TYR A 351 1.15 6.04 -13.14
C TYR A 351 2.34 6.61 -13.90
N ASP A 352 2.14 7.20 -15.08
CA ASP A 352 3.21 7.86 -15.85
C ASP A 352 3.89 9.00 -15.10
N GLN A 353 3.24 9.58 -14.10
CA GLN A 353 3.78 10.67 -13.29
C GLN A 353 4.50 10.21 -12.03
N LEU A 354 4.50 8.91 -11.72
CA LEU A 354 5.20 8.39 -10.54
C LEU A 354 6.71 8.63 -10.60
N ASN A 355 7.29 8.65 -11.80
CA ASN A 355 8.69 8.99 -12.00
C ASN A 355 8.90 10.51 -11.86
N GLY A 356 9.46 10.92 -10.71
CA GLY A 356 9.84 12.31 -10.45
C GLY A 356 8.75 13.22 -9.86
N ASN A 357 7.52 12.75 -9.71
CA ASN A 357 6.44 13.51 -9.06
C ASN A 357 6.23 13.03 -7.62
N GLU A 358 6.68 13.84 -6.68
CA GLU A 358 6.57 13.56 -5.26
C GLU A 358 5.11 13.40 -4.79
N GLN A 359 4.20 14.23 -5.30
CA GLN A 359 2.78 14.20 -4.97
C GLN A 359 2.15 12.84 -5.36
N ALA A 360 2.50 12.31 -6.53
CA ALA A 360 2.00 11.01 -6.99
C ALA A 360 2.49 9.86 -6.10
N VAL A 361 3.73 9.93 -5.60
CA VAL A 361 4.28 8.93 -4.67
C VAL A 361 3.51 8.91 -3.35
N TRP A 362 3.28 10.08 -2.74
CA TRP A 362 2.52 10.16 -1.48
C TRP A 362 1.07 9.74 -1.65
N SER A 363 0.45 10.08 -2.78
CA SER A 363 -0.92 9.67 -3.11
C SER A 363 -1.05 8.16 -3.27
N LEU A 364 -0.06 7.51 -3.92
CA LEU A 364 -0.03 6.05 -4.05
C LEU A 364 0.17 5.37 -2.69
N LEU A 365 1.05 5.91 -1.83
CA LEU A 365 1.26 5.38 -0.48
C LEU A 365 0.00 5.49 0.38
N LEU A 366 -0.73 6.60 0.27
CA LEU A 366 -2.02 6.80 0.94
C LEU A 366 -3.07 5.80 0.44
N ALA A 367 -3.29 5.71 -0.88
CA ALA A 367 -4.24 4.79 -1.49
C ALA A 367 -3.94 3.32 -1.16
N SER A 368 -2.66 2.99 -1.05
CA SER A 368 -2.20 1.65 -0.65
C SER A 368 -2.35 1.37 0.85
N GLY A 369 -2.69 2.37 1.67
CA GLY A 369 -2.91 2.23 3.11
C GLY A 369 -1.66 2.32 3.99
N TYR A 370 -0.52 2.73 3.43
CA TYR A 370 0.71 2.91 4.22
C TYR A 370 0.74 4.24 4.96
N LEU A 371 -0.06 5.20 4.51
CA LEU A 371 -0.22 6.52 5.13
C LEU A 371 -1.67 6.74 5.54
N LYS A 372 -1.87 7.65 6.49
CA LYS A 372 -3.16 8.18 6.91
C LYS A 372 -3.14 9.71 6.86
N VAL A 373 -4.31 10.31 6.61
CA VAL A 373 -4.52 11.76 6.67
C VAL A 373 -4.95 12.12 8.09
N LEU A 374 -4.20 12.98 8.76
CA LEU A 374 -4.51 13.49 10.10
C LEU A 374 -5.38 14.75 10.03
N SER A 375 -5.05 15.63 9.09
CA SER A 375 -5.75 16.88 8.83
C SER A 375 -5.53 17.33 7.39
N TYR A 376 -6.40 18.16 6.86
CA TYR A 376 -6.26 18.78 5.54
C TYR A 376 -6.83 20.19 5.52
N GLU A 377 -6.33 21.01 4.57
CA GLU A 377 -6.86 22.34 4.30
C GLU A 377 -8.11 22.21 3.41
N GLU A 378 -9.19 22.87 3.79
CA GLU A 378 -10.42 22.92 2.95
C GLU A 378 -10.18 23.84 1.75
N TYR A 379 -10.68 23.47 0.58
CA TYR A 379 -10.48 24.22 -0.67
C TYR A 379 -10.93 25.68 -0.63
N ASP A 380 -11.98 25.98 0.12
CA ASP A 380 -12.50 27.34 0.31
C ASP A 380 -11.60 28.23 1.19
N LYS A 381 -10.68 27.62 1.93
CA LYS A 381 -9.72 28.31 2.80
C LYS A 381 -8.34 28.49 2.15
N VAL A 382 -8.12 27.90 0.98
CA VAL A 382 -6.85 27.97 0.25
C VAL A 382 -6.86 29.14 -0.74
N LEU A 383 -5.75 29.85 -0.88
CA LEU A 383 -5.64 30.95 -1.85
C LEU A 383 -5.90 30.46 -3.29
N PRO A 384 -6.56 31.27 -4.13
CA PRO A 384 -6.81 30.92 -5.52
C PRO A 384 -5.54 30.53 -6.26
N GLY A 385 -5.57 29.34 -6.88
CA GLY A 385 -4.42 28.77 -7.61
C GLY A 385 -3.48 27.91 -6.77
N MET A 386 -3.70 27.80 -5.46
CA MET A 386 -2.99 26.84 -4.61
C MET A 386 -3.78 25.56 -4.41
N GLN A 387 -3.08 24.46 -4.18
CA GLN A 387 -3.69 23.18 -3.80
C GLN A 387 -3.72 23.02 -2.28
N PRO A 388 -4.77 22.37 -1.71
CA PRO A 388 -4.82 22.05 -0.30
C PRO A 388 -3.65 21.17 0.13
N LYS A 389 -3.13 21.46 1.31
CA LYS A 389 -2.11 20.61 1.94
C LYS A 389 -2.76 19.65 2.91
N TYR A 390 -2.23 18.45 2.91
CA TYR A 390 -2.61 17.37 3.80
C TYR A 390 -1.47 17.10 4.77
N GLU A 391 -1.80 16.94 6.03
CA GLU A 391 -0.89 16.43 7.04
C GLU A 391 -1.05 14.92 7.12
N ILE A 392 0.03 14.20 6.82
CA ILE A 392 0.02 12.75 6.73
C ILE A 392 1.05 12.11 7.65
N ALA A 393 0.78 10.89 8.10
CA ALA A 393 1.63 10.08 8.95
C ALA A 393 1.63 8.62 8.48
N LEU A 394 2.55 7.78 8.99
CA LEU A 394 2.44 6.32 8.84
C LEU A 394 1.16 5.83 9.51
N THR A 395 0.52 4.83 8.90
CA THR A 395 -0.77 4.34 9.37
C THR A 395 -0.70 3.79 10.78
N ASN A 396 0.25 2.88 11.05
CA ASN A 396 0.38 2.21 12.34
C ASN A 396 1.76 1.56 12.55
N LEU A 397 1.94 0.90 13.69
CA LEU A 397 3.20 0.22 14.03
C LEU A 397 3.52 -0.93 13.06
N GLU A 398 2.53 -1.69 12.60
CA GLU A 398 2.72 -2.77 11.62
C GLU A 398 3.39 -2.25 10.33
N VAL A 399 2.88 -1.15 9.79
CA VAL A 399 3.42 -0.48 8.59
C VAL A 399 4.83 0.05 8.85
N LYS A 400 5.06 0.67 9.99
CA LYS A 400 6.38 1.17 10.38
C LYS A 400 7.43 0.05 10.42
N LEU A 401 7.09 -1.07 11.05
CA LEU A 401 7.98 -2.23 11.14
C LEU A 401 8.23 -2.85 9.75
N MET A 402 7.21 -2.93 8.90
CA MET A 402 7.36 -3.39 7.52
C MET A 402 8.36 -2.52 6.75
N PHE A 403 8.22 -1.19 6.79
CA PHE A 403 9.16 -0.30 6.12
C PHE A 403 10.59 -0.41 6.66
N ARG A 404 10.75 -0.51 7.98
CA ARG A 404 12.07 -0.76 8.58
C ARG A 404 12.68 -2.07 8.09
N ASN A 405 11.89 -3.14 8.00
CA ASN A 405 12.36 -4.42 7.46
C ASN A 405 12.69 -4.33 5.97
N MET A 406 11.88 -3.63 5.17
CA MET A 406 12.11 -3.42 3.75
C MET A 406 13.42 -2.65 3.50
N ILE A 407 13.65 -1.56 4.22
CA ILE A 407 14.92 -0.83 4.15
C ILE A 407 16.07 -1.75 4.50
N ARG A 408 15.96 -2.53 5.58
CA ARG A 408 16.99 -3.49 5.97
C ARG A 408 17.28 -4.51 4.86
N MET A 409 16.26 -5.03 4.16
CA MET A 409 16.44 -5.96 3.03
C MET A 409 17.13 -5.33 1.83
N TRP A 410 16.92 -4.05 1.52
CA TRP A 410 17.65 -3.39 0.43
C TRP A 410 19.16 -3.42 0.62
N PHE A 411 19.59 -3.52 1.86
CA PHE A 411 20.99 -3.59 2.23
C PHE A 411 21.50 -5.02 2.45
N SER A 412 20.59 -6.01 2.56
CA SER A 412 20.92 -7.42 2.76
C SER A 412 21.10 -8.22 1.47
N GLU A 413 20.66 -7.70 0.32
CA GLU A 413 20.90 -8.31 -1.01
C GLU A 413 22.39 -8.28 -1.44
N ALA A 414 23.24 -7.49 -0.77
CA ALA A 414 24.67 -7.75 -0.74
C ALA A 414 24.87 -8.99 0.16
N GLU A 415 24.85 -10.17 -0.44
CA GLU A 415 25.13 -11.44 0.25
C GLU A 415 26.25 -11.28 1.27
N THR A 416 25.99 -11.79 2.48
CA THR A 416 26.88 -11.93 3.63
C THR A 416 27.10 -10.67 4.48
N ASP A 417 26.68 -10.82 5.74
CA ASP A 417 27.24 -10.15 6.92
C ASP A 417 26.80 -8.73 7.27
N TYR A 418 25.47 -8.48 7.30
CA TYR A 418 24.90 -7.41 8.12
C TYR A 418 25.50 -7.39 9.55
N ASN A 419 25.84 -8.58 10.05
CA ASN A 419 26.52 -8.79 11.30
C ASN A 419 27.97 -8.27 11.32
N ASP A 420 28.64 -8.08 10.18
CA ASP A 420 30.06 -7.70 10.16
C ASP A 420 30.30 -6.21 10.35
N PHE A 421 29.42 -5.32 9.82
CA PHE A 421 29.52 -3.90 10.14
C PHE A 421 29.28 -3.65 11.64
N VAL A 422 28.23 -4.24 12.18
CA VAL A 422 27.88 -4.11 13.62
C VAL A 422 28.99 -4.69 14.49
N LYS A 423 29.52 -5.86 14.13
CA LYS A 423 30.69 -6.43 14.83
C LYS A 423 31.90 -5.51 14.76
N ALA A 424 32.24 -5.02 13.56
CA ALA A 424 33.35 -4.11 13.35
C ALA A 424 33.18 -2.81 14.16
N LEU A 425 31.98 -2.25 14.21
CA LEU A 425 31.64 -1.07 14.99
C LEU A 425 31.83 -1.32 16.50
N LEU A 426 31.31 -2.46 17.01
CA LEU A 426 31.39 -2.81 18.42
C LEU A 426 32.82 -3.11 18.89
N ILE A 427 33.68 -3.66 18.04
CA ILE A 427 35.09 -3.90 18.39
C ILE A 427 36.01 -2.74 18.00
N GLY A 428 35.52 -1.75 17.23
CA GLY A 428 36.26 -0.58 16.81
C GLY A 428 37.19 -0.82 15.62
N ASP A 429 36.90 -1.83 14.80
CA ASP A 429 37.67 -2.12 13.57
C ASP A 429 37.26 -1.21 12.42
N VAL A 430 37.87 -0.01 12.39
CA VAL A 430 37.65 1.01 11.34
C VAL A 430 37.93 0.48 9.95
N ARG A 431 38.90 -0.44 9.78
CA ARG A 431 39.21 -1.01 8.48
C ARG A 431 38.10 -1.91 7.96
N ALA A 432 37.57 -2.77 8.82
CA ALA A 432 36.45 -3.65 8.46
C ALA A 432 35.18 -2.82 8.19
N MET A 433 34.89 -1.76 8.99
CA MET A 433 33.79 -0.82 8.73
C MET A 433 33.92 -0.18 7.34
N ASN A 434 35.10 0.30 6.96
CA ASN A 434 35.35 0.89 5.64
C ASN A 434 35.15 -0.10 4.49
N VAL A 435 35.66 -1.32 4.63
CA VAL A 435 35.49 -2.38 3.61
C VAL A 435 34.02 -2.68 3.40
N TYR A 436 33.27 -2.83 4.49
CA TYR A 436 31.84 -3.10 4.44
C TYR A 436 31.07 -1.95 3.77
N MET A 437 31.27 -0.71 4.26
CA MET A 437 30.53 0.46 3.76
C MET A 437 30.78 0.75 2.29
N ASN A 438 32.03 0.62 1.81
CA ASN A 438 32.32 0.84 0.39
C ASN A 438 31.73 -0.27 -0.49
N ARG A 439 31.71 -1.53 -0.05
CA ARG A 439 31.06 -2.63 -0.76
C ARG A 439 29.56 -2.36 -0.92
N VAL A 440 28.90 -2.00 0.16
CA VAL A 440 27.48 -1.69 0.17
C VAL A 440 27.18 -0.43 -0.65
N ALA A 441 27.97 0.63 -0.51
CA ALA A 441 27.79 1.86 -1.27
C ALA A 441 27.88 1.62 -2.79
N LEU A 442 28.79 0.77 -3.25
CA LEU A 442 28.94 0.41 -4.67
C LEU A 442 27.71 -0.34 -5.22
N SER A 443 27.12 -1.23 -4.43
CA SER A 443 26.00 -2.07 -4.84
C SER A 443 24.64 -1.40 -4.68
N THR A 444 24.51 -0.45 -3.74
CA THR A 444 23.22 0.04 -3.27
C THR A 444 22.94 1.51 -3.64
N PHE A 445 23.99 2.35 -3.75
CA PHE A 445 23.81 3.76 -4.05
C PHE A 445 23.64 3.99 -5.55
N SER A 446 22.57 4.68 -5.94
CA SER A 446 22.36 5.09 -7.32
C SER A 446 23.32 6.22 -7.72
N TYR A 447 23.71 6.28 -8.99
CA TYR A 447 24.47 7.42 -9.54
C TYR A 447 23.71 8.76 -9.41
N PHE A 448 22.40 8.73 -9.29
CA PHE A 448 21.57 9.92 -9.09
C PHE A 448 21.58 10.41 -7.64
N ASP A 449 21.86 9.54 -6.67
CA ASP A 449 22.03 9.92 -5.26
C ASP A 449 23.37 10.64 -5.03
N THR A 450 24.24 10.61 -6.03
CA THR A 450 25.62 11.11 -5.98
C THR A 450 25.88 12.29 -6.92
N GLY A 451 24.87 13.08 -7.26
CA GLY A 451 24.82 14.13 -8.28
C GLY A 451 26.12 14.92 -8.50
N LYS A 452 26.40 15.26 -9.77
CA LYS A 452 27.61 15.94 -10.26
C LYS A 452 27.72 17.43 -9.89
N ARG A 453 26.91 17.97 -8.96
CA ARG A 453 27.07 19.34 -8.45
C ARG A 453 26.71 19.40 -6.98
N PRO A 454 27.64 19.84 -6.12
CA PRO A 454 27.36 20.12 -4.72
C PRO A 454 26.68 21.50 -4.65
N PHE A 455 25.39 21.54 -4.48
CA PHE A 455 24.70 22.70 -3.96
C PHE A 455 24.02 22.32 -2.65
N GLY A 456 24.67 22.70 -1.54
CA GLY A 456 24.10 22.91 -0.21
C GLY A 456 23.33 21.76 0.42
N ASP A 457 23.81 21.25 1.55
CA ASP A 457 23.15 20.37 2.54
C ASP A 457 22.66 18.99 2.06
N GLU A 458 23.39 18.31 1.23
CA GLU A 458 22.78 17.27 0.45
C GLU A 458 22.82 15.85 0.93
N PRO A 459 23.64 14.96 0.86
CA PRO A 459 23.34 13.55 1.06
C PRO A 459 23.48 13.06 2.52
N GLU A 460 23.84 13.95 3.42
CA GLU A 460 24.15 13.64 4.82
C GLU A 460 23.02 12.86 5.52
N ARG A 461 21.77 13.27 5.32
CA ARG A 461 20.59 12.62 5.91
C ARG A 461 20.29 11.26 5.33
N PHE A 462 20.55 11.05 4.04
CA PHE A 462 20.42 9.74 3.43
C PHE A 462 21.40 8.72 4.05
N TYR A 463 22.65 9.13 4.19
CA TYR A 463 23.69 8.29 4.80
C TYR A 463 23.45 8.07 6.29
N HIS A 464 22.90 9.07 6.97
CA HIS A 464 22.47 8.98 8.36
C HIS A 464 21.36 7.94 8.53
N GLY A 465 20.26 8.01 7.76
CA GLY A 465 19.18 7.01 7.78
C GLY A 465 19.67 5.61 7.41
N PHE A 466 20.62 5.52 6.47
CA PHE A 466 21.28 4.28 6.12
C PHE A 466 22.00 3.63 7.30
N VAL A 467 22.88 4.38 7.98
CA VAL A 467 23.63 3.84 9.11
C VAL A 467 22.70 3.54 10.30
N LEU A 468 21.66 4.35 10.54
CA LEU A 468 20.64 4.03 11.53
C LEU A 468 19.95 2.70 11.25
N GLY A 469 19.64 2.40 9.98
CA GLY A 469 19.11 1.10 9.57
C GLY A 469 20.07 -0.06 9.89
N LEU A 470 21.38 0.12 9.69
CA LEU A 470 22.39 -0.89 10.00
C LEU A 470 22.51 -1.19 11.50
N ILE A 471 22.38 -0.19 12.37
CA ILE A 471 22.62 -0.34 13.80
C ILE A 471 21.34 -0.61 14.62
N VAL A 472 20.18 -0.69 13.98
CA VAL A 472 18.88 -0.89 14.64
C VAL A 472 18.85 -2.14 15.55
N GLU A 473 19.58 -3.19 15.17
CA GLU A 473 19.68 -4.42 15.98
C GLU A 473 20.34 -4.19 17.35
N LEU A 474 21.12 -3.12 17.44
CA LEU A 474 21.76 -2.76 18.71
C LEU A 474 20.80 -2.20 19.76
N GLN A 475 19.53 -1.91 19.44
CA GLN A 475 18.53 -1.41 20.40
C GLN A 475 18.32 -2.34 21.62
N VAL A 476 18.62 -3.63 21.48
CA VAL A 476 18.60 -4.58 22.60
C VAL A 476 19.68 -4.25 23.64
N ARG A 477 20.85 -3.78 23.20
CA ARG A 477 22.04 -3.51 24.02
C ARG A 477 22.28 -2.02 24.26
N TYR A 478 21.78 -1.15 23.36
CA TYR A 478 21.99 0.29 23.37
C TYR A 478 20.66 1.06 23.32
N VAL A 479 20.65 2.23 23.91
CA VAL A 479 19.68 3.28 23.61
C VAL A 479 20.26 4.08 22.45
N ILE A 480 19.62 4.02 21.27
CA ILE A 480 20.06 4.72 20.06
C ILE A 480 19.28 6.02 19.98
N THR A 481 19.98 7.13 19.93
CA THR A 481 19.40 8.47 19.78
C THR A 481 20.02 9.16 18.57
N SER A 482 19.21 9.88 17.79
CA SER A 482 19.65 10.61 16.63
C SER A 482 19.11 12.03 16.62
N ASN A 483 19.82 12.96 15.99
CA ASN A 483 19.44 14.36 15.79
C ASN A 483 19.01 15.11 17.08
N ARG A 484 19.59 14.80 18.23
CA ARG A 484 19.34 15.51 19.49
C ARG A 484 20.41 16.53 19.80
N GLU A 485 20.01 17.56 20.53
CA GLU A 485 20.93 18.58 21.04
C GLU A 485 21.74 18.05 22.21
N SER A 486 23.07 18.29 22.18
CA SER A 486 23.99 18.02 23.26
C SER A 486 25.13 19.02 23.25
N GLY A 487 25.55 19.52 24.41
CA GLY A 487 26.56 20.55 24.50
C GLY A 487 26.16 21.81 23.73
N PHE A 488 26.99 22.22 22.76
CA PHE A 488 26.76 23.42 21.94
C PHE A 488 26.25 23.11 20.53
N GLY A 489 25.72 21.91 20.28
CA GLY A 489 25.24 21.53 18.95
C GLY A 489 24.34 20.30 18.93
N ARG A 490 24.08 19.81 17.72
CA ARG A 490 23.24 18.63 17.45
C ARG A 490 24.15 17.54 16.89
N TYR A 491 24.12 16.34 17.51
CA TYR A 491 24.83 15.16 17.02
C TYR A 491 23.96 14.33 16.08
N ASP A 492 24.60 13.59 15.19
CA ASP A 492 23.87 12.75 14.27
C ASP A 492 23.37 11.45 14.91
N VAL A 493 24.23 10.65 15.51
CA VAL A 493 23.83 9.40 16.21
C VAL A 493 24.68 9.15 17.43
N VAL A 494 24.02 8.80 18.53
CA VAL A 494 24.66 8.32 19.76
C VAL A 494 24.07 6.97 20.16
N LEU A 495 24.96 6.01 20.40
CA LEU A 495 24.64 4.71 20.98
C LEU A 495 25.07 4.72 22.45
N GLU A 496 24.11 4.79 23.33
CA GLU A 496 24.31 4.72 24.79
C GLU A 496 24.11 3.27 25.25
N PRO A 497 25.13 2.62 25.86
CA PRO A 497 24.99 1.25 26.32
C PRO A 497 24.01 1.16 27.48
N ARG A 498 23.09 0.18 27.44
CA ARG A 498 22.18 -0.10 28.57
C ARG A 498 22.93 -0.59 29.81
N ASN A 499 24.10 -1.21 29.60
CA ASN A 499 25.04 -1.57 30.67
C ASN A 499 26.43 -0.98 30.37
N PRO A 500 26.77 0.19 30.97
CA PRO A 500 28.06 0.85 30.72
C PRO A 500 29.28 0.06 31.18
N LYS A 501 29.12 -1.00 31.98
CA LYS A 501 30.21 -1.86 32.42
C LYS A 501 30.61 -2.92 31.38
N GLU A 502 29.75 -3.17 30.40
CA GLU A 502 29.92 -4.23 29.41
C GLU A 502 30.20 -3.72 27.98
N ALA A 503 29.94 -2.44 27.72
CA ALA A 503 30.07 -1.89 26.39
C ALA A 503 30.43 -0.40 26.41
N ASP A 504 31.20 0.05 25.42
CA ASP A 504 31.52 1.47 25.20
C ASP A 504 30.34 2.20 24.55
N ALA A 505 30.16 3.48 24.90
CA ALA A 505 29.28 4.38 24.16
C ALA A 505 29.91 4.76 22.81
N ILE A 506 29.09 5.05 21.81
CA ILE A 506 29.57 5.34 20.46
C ILE A 506 28.87 6.62 19.94
N ILE A 507 29.65 7.55 19.43
CA ILE A 507 29.17 8.77 18.75
C ILE A 507 29.53 8.67 17.28
N LEU A 508 28.56 8.87 16.39
CA LEU A 508 28.73 8.89 14.95
C LEU A 508 28.36 10.26 14.42
N GLU A 509 29.19 10.83 13.59
CA GLU A 509 28.95 12.08 12.87
C GLU A 509 29.14 11.86 11.39
N PHE A 510 28.18 12.33 10.57
CA PHE A 510 28.12 12.12 9.14
C PHE A 510 28.38 13.43 8.41
N ARG A 511 29.21 13.40 7.37
CA ARG A 511 29.45 14.57 6.52
C ARG A 511 29.60 14.16 5.07
N VAL A 512 29.14 15.03 4.18
CA VAL A 512 29.44 14.93 2.76
C VAL A 512 30.60 15.84 2.45
N GLN A 513 31.52 15.36 1.62
CA GLN A 513 32.69 16.11 1.20
C GLN A 513 32.26 17.40 0.49
N ASP A 514 32.72 18.54 0.99
CA ASP A 514 32.65 19.80 0.29
C ASP A 514 33.88 19.88 -0.65
N THR A 515 33.65 19.58 -1.93
CA THR A 515 34.73 19.54 -2.92
C THR A 515 35.37 20.90 -3.22
N ASP A 516 34.75 21.99 -2.79
CA ASP A 516 35.31 23.34 -2.95
C ASP A 516 36.33 23.65 -1.85
N ASP A 517 36.09 23.15 -0.64
CA ASP A 517 36.90 23.43 0.55
C ASP A 517 37.75 22.22 1.01
N GLU A 518 37.41 21.00 0.61
CA GLU A 518 38.02 19.76 1.08
C GLU A 518 38.67 18.99 -0.07
N LYS A 519 39.98 18.71 0.06
CA LYS A 519 40.78 18.06 -0.99
C LYS A 519 40.58 16.55 -1.02
N SER A 520 40.15 15.96 0.09
CA SER A 520 40.00 14.51 0.22
C SER A 520 38.93 14.13 1.25
N LEU A 521 38.41 12.90 1.16
CA LEU A 521 37.51 12.35 2.20
C LEU A 521 38.16 12.31 3.59
N GLN A 522 39.51 12.29 3.66
CA GLN A 522 40.21 12.36 4.93
C GLN A 522 40.02 13.71 5.61
N ASP A 523 39.98 14.81 4.84
CA ASP A 523 39.71 16.15 5.37
C ASP A 523 38.28 16.22 5.93
N THR A 524 37.33 15.62 5.24
CA THR A 524 35.92 15.51 5.68
C THR A 524 35.79 14.72 6.99
N VAL A 525 36.50 13.58 7.09
CA VAL A 525 36.55 12.78 8.35
C VAL A 525 37.10 13.61 9.51
N GLN A 526 38.18 14.35 9.27
CA GLN A 526 38.77 15.20 10.32
C GLN A 526 37.82 16.30 10.78
N ARG A 527 37.09 16.92 9.83
CA ARG A 527 36.05 17.92 10.17
C ARG A 527 34.91 17.30 10.99
N ALA A 528 34.44 16.08 10.64
CA ALA A 528 33.43 15.38 11.43
C ALA A 528 33.89 15.11 12.87
N LEU A 529 35.12 14.61 13.03
CA LEU A 529 35.69 14.36 14.34
C LEU A 529 35.91 15.66 15.15
N LEU A 530 36.37 16.74 14.51
CA LEU A 530 36.50 18.05 15.14
C LEU A 530 35.14 18.60 15.59
N GLN A 531 34.08 18.40 14.84
CA GLN A 531 32.73 18.80 15.20
C GLN A 531 32.25 18.12 16.48
N ILE A 532 32.50 16.80 16.62
CA ILE A 532 32.19 16.07 17.87
C ILE A 532 32.89 16.70 19.07
N GLU A 533 34.17 17.09 18.93
CA GLU A 533 34.97 17.69 20.01
C GLU A 533 34.53 19.13 20.32
N GLU A 534 34.41 19.98 19.29
CA GLU A 534 34.06 21.40 19.46
C GLU A 534 32.65 21.59 20.04
N LYS A 535 31.72 20.73 19.64
CA LYS A 535 30.33 20.75 20.09
C LYS A 535 30.10 19.97 21.37
N LYS A 536 31.13 19.25 21.87
CA LYS A 536 31.10 18.50 23.12
C LYS A 536 29.94 17.51 23.21
N TYR A 537 29.76 16.72 22.18
CA TYR A 537 28.63 15.76 22.09
C TYR A 537 28.68 14.67 23.18
N GLU A 538 29.85 14.43 23.78
CA GLU A 538 30.01 13.50 24.89
C GLU A 538 29.45 13.97 26.23
N GLU A 539 29.12 15.26 26.41
CA GLU A 539 28.67 15.81 27.70
C GLU A 539 27.48 15.03 28.31
N ILE A 540 26.49 14.67 27.50
CA ILE A 540 25.33 13.86 27.94
C ILE A 540 25.76 12.49 28.46
N LEU A 541 26.76 11.86 27.84
CA LEU A 541 27.27 10.56 28.27
C LEU A 541 28.09 10.65 29.54
N LEU A 542 28.87 11.71 29.66
CA LEU A 542 29.65 12.00 30.89
C LEU A 542 28.75 12.30 32.08
N GLU A 543 27.69 13.09 31.90
CA GLU A 543 26.67 13.37 32.94
C GLU A 543 25.98 12.07 33.43
N LYS A 544 25.87 11.06 32.58
CA LYS A 544 25.33 9.75 32.92
C LYS A 544 26.37 8.80 33.54
N GLY A 545 27.58 9.29 33.81
CA GLY A 545 28.65 8.55 34.50
C GLY A 545 29.46 7.61 33.58
N ILE A 546 29.36 7.74 32.26
CA ILE A 546 30.22 7.00 31.32
C ILE A 546 31.56 7.74 31.22
N SER A 547 32.66 7.06 31.54
CA SER A 547 33.98 7.71 31.47
C SER A 547 34.43 7.98 30.06
N LYS A 548 35.24 9.01 29.83
CA LYS A 548 35.72 9.43 28.51
C LYS A 548 36.43 8.29 27.77
N ASP A 549 37.15 7.43 28.48
CA ASP A 549 37.86 6.29 27.91
C ASP A 549 36.91 5.19 27.35
N HIS A 550 35.64 5.23 27.73
CA HIS A 550 34.58 4.35 27.26
C HIS A 550 33.64 5.02 26.23
N ILE A 551 34.08 6.11 25.60
CA ILE A 551 33.33 6.79 24.53
C ILE A 551 34.17 6.72 23.25
N ARG A 552 33.62 6.02 22.23
CA ARG A 552 34.23 5.97 20.90
C ARG A 552 33.59 6.97 19.99
N LYS A 553 34.38 7.61 19.13
CA LYS A 553 33.95 8.64 18.20
C LYS A 553 34.35 8.27 16.79
N TYR A 554 33.42 8.32 15.87
CA TYR A 554 33.65 8.04 14.45
C TYR A 554 33.09 9.14 13.58
N GLY A 555 33.92 9.61 12.62
CA GLY A 555 33.49 10.51 11.53
C GLY A 555 33.29 9.69 10.26
N PHE A 556 32.16 9.85 9.64
CA PHE A 556 31.78 9.25 8.36
C PHE A 556 31.80 10.32 7.28
N ALA A 557 32.65 10.13 6.27
CA ALA A 557 32.75 11.00 5.11
C ALA A 557 32.22 10.32 3.87
N PHE A 558 31.40 11.05 3.09
CA PHE A 558 30.78 10.55 1.88
C PHE A 558 31.10 11.45 0.69
N CYS A 559 31.43 10.83 -0.45
CA CYS A 559 31.52 11.51 -1.74
C CYS A 559 31.01 10.59 -2.84
N GLY A 560 29.78 10.78 -3.25
CA GLY A 560 29.14 9.85 -4.17
C GLY A 560 29.05 8.44 -3.59
N LYS A 561 29.60 7.47 -4.29
CA LYS A 561 29.68 6.06 -3.83
C LYS A 561 30.88 5.74 -2.94
N ASN A 562 31.73 6.72 -2.67
CA ASN A 562 32.90 6.51 -1.84
C ASN A 562 32.59 6.91 -0.40
N VAL A 563 32.94 6.03 0.53
CA VAL A 563 32.78 6.23 1.96
C VAL A 563 34.12 6.08 2.65
N LEU A 564 34.44 7.00 3.55
CA LEU A 564 35.59 6.88 4.43
C LEU A 564 35.16 7.09 5.88
N ILE A 565 35.50 6.14 6.74
CA ILE A 565 35.24 6.21 8.17
C ILE A 565 36.59 6.36 8.89
N GLY A 566 36.67 7.30 9.81
CA GLY A 566 37.80 7.45 10.71
C GLY A 566 37.34 7.51 12.16
N GLY A 567 38.21 7.04 13.06
CA GLY A 567 38.00 7.14 14.50
C GLY A 567 38.96 8.16 15.13
N ALA A 568 38.54 8.84 16.21
CA ALA A 568 39.46 9.62 17.01
C ALA A 568 40.50 8.69 17.66
N SER A 569 41.77 9.07 17.62
CA SER A 569 42.82 8.36 18.37
C SER A 569 42.45 8.38 19.85
N ARG A 570 42.53 7.23 20.51
CA ARG A 570 42.38 7.13 21.97
C ARG A 570 43.44 7.93 22.70
#